data_9ce7e1f5e4af79101f04cb911a9ae48b
#
_entry.id   9ce7e1f5e4af79101f04cb911a9ae48b
#
_cell.length_a   1.000
_cell.length_b   1.000
_cell.length_c   1.000
_cell.angle_alpha   90.00
_cell.angle_beta   90.00
_cell.angle_gamma   90.00
#
_symmetry.space_group_name_H-M   'P 1'
#
loop_
_entity.id
_entity.type
_entity.pdbx_description
1 polymer ?
#
loop_
_entity_poly.entity_id
_entity_poly.type
_entity_poly.pdbx_seq_one_letter_code
_entity_poly.pdbx_strand_id
1 'polypeptide(L)'
;MSDKLRSMQVFVAAATAPSFAAAAQTLDMSSVMVGKHVQALERELGARLIERTTRRQSLTEIGAVYLERCRDVLAGVEAADRVAEHLRAEPQGSLRISAPATYGEHRLAPVIGAYAALYPQVKIDLVLSNRVVDMVEEGVDVAIRSGPLADTGLIARALKPGHVLVAASPEYLRRRGTPAHPAELAGHNCLAFAGASTTWRFRRGDEQVEVMAQGSLVSNTGASLVTAAIAGMGVVAQADLLMEPALEKGTLVRLLAGWELPSRPLHIVRRPESRPSAKVRSFVDFALERLG
;
A
#
# COMPACT_ATOMS: atom_id res chain seq x y z
N MET A 1 36.09 3.67 -12.01
CA MET A 1 34.71 3.29 -12.37
C MET A 1 33.70 3.44 -11.20
N SER A 2 34.09 3.18 -9.95
CA SER A 2 33.16 3.34 -8.80
C SER A 2 32.69 4.77 -8.57
N ASP A 3 33.47 5.78 -8.92
CA ASP A 3 33.14 7.20 -8.67
C ASP A 3 32.05 7.75 -9.62
N LYS A 4 32.02 7.31 -10.88
CA LYS A 4 31.01 7.75 -11.86
C LYS A 4 29.59 7.24 -11.52
N LEU A 5 29.45 5.95 -11.17
CA LEU A 5 28.17 5.38 -10.78
C LEU A 5 27.63 6.05 -9.52
N ARG A 6 28.51 6.31 -8.54
CA ARG A 6 28.14 7.06 -7.34
C ARG A 6 27.66 8.46 -7.68
N SER A 7 28.38 9.14 -8.59
CA SER A 7 27.99 10.48 -9.04
C SER A 7 26.65 10.48 -9.79
N MET A 8 26.35 9.44 -10.58
CA MET A 8 25.02 9.25 -11.21
C MET A 8 23.93 9.04 -10.18
N GLN A 9 24.15 8.21 -9.14
CA GLN A 9 23.19 8.03 -8.04
C GLN A 9 22.87 9.34 -7.33
N VAL A 10 23.94 10.11 -7.01
CA VAL A 10 23.81 11.41 -6.36
C VAL A 10 23.09 12.42 -7.26
N PHE A 11 23.37 12.42 -8.57
CA PHE A 11 22.68 13.26 -9.54
C PHE A 11 21.18 12.92 -9.62
N VAL A 12 20.80 11.64 -9.70
CA VAL A 12 19.40 11.21 -9.73
C VAL A 12 18.67 11.68 -8.47
N ALA A 13 19.26 11.48 -7.29
CA ALA A 13 18.68 11.96 -6.04
C ALA A 13 18.57 13.49 -6.00
N ALA A 14 19.61 14.21 -6.47
CA ALA A 14 19.60 15.67 -6.53
C ALA A 14 18.57 16.21 -7.52
N ALA A 15 18.37 15.55 -8.65
CA ALA A 15 17.42 15.92 -9.70
C ALA A 15 15.94 15.75 -9.28
N THR A 16 15.67 14.80 -8.38
CA THR A 16 14.31 14.49 -7.89
C THR A 16 13.97 15.15 -6.55
N ALA A 17 14.96 15.65 -5.82
CA ALA A 17 14.76 16.35 -4.56
C ALA A 17 14.50 17.86 -4.77
N PRO A 18 13.78 18.52 -3.86
CA PRO A 18 13.53 19.98 -3.96
C PRO A 18 14.81 20.81 -3.79
N SER A 19 15.87 20.26 -3.22
CA SER A 19 17.16 20.92 -3.01
C SER A 19 18.29 19.93 -2.79
N PHE A 20 19.55 20.38 -2.96
CA PHE A 20 20.73 19.58 -2.62
C PHE A 20 20.79 19.22 -1.13
N ALA A 21 20.24 20.04 -0.27
CA ALA A 21 20.17 19.75 1.16
C ALA A 21 19.19 18.57 1.43
N ALA A 22 18.05 18.54 0.76
CA ALA A 22 17.10 17.42 0.85
C ALA A 22 17.70 16.13 0.29
N ALA A 23 18.36 16.19 -0.87
CA ALA A 23 19.07 15.04 -1.45
C ALA A 23 20.19 14.54 -0.52
N ALA A 24 20.90 15.45 0.13
CA ALA A 24 21.98 15.13 1.07
C ALA A 24 21.47 14.31 2.27
N GLN A 25 20.30 14.67 2.82
CA GLN A 25 19.66 13.91 3.91
C GLN A 25 19.32 12.48 3.48
N THR A 26 18.76 12.31 2.27
CA THR A 26 18.41 10.99 1.73
C THR A 26 19.63 10.10 1.50
N LEU A 27 20.78 10.71 1.15
CA LEU A 27 22.02 10.02 0.79
C LEU A 27 23.01 9.86 1.94
N ASP A 28 22.67 10.37 3.14
CA ASP A 28 23.55 10.42 4.31
C ASP A 28 24.91 11.06 4.00
N MET A 29 24.87 12.24 3.38
CA MET A 29 26.07 13.01 3.02
C MET A 29 25.85 14.52 3.19
N SER A 30 26.90 15.33 3.07
CA SER A 30 26.76 16.78 3.10
C SER A 30 26.26 17.33 1.75
N SER A 31 25.53 18.44 1.77
CA SER A 31 25.08 19.14 0.54
C SER A 31 26.25 19.62 -0.34
N VAL A 32 27.41 19.85 0.26
CA VAL A 32 28.67 20.17 -0.45
C VAL A 32 29.15 18.97 -1.26
N MET A 33 29.04 17.76 -0.70
CA MET A 33 29.40 16.52 -1.42
C MET A 33 28.44 16.22 -2.56
N VAL A 34 27.13 16.43 -2.36
CA VAL A 34 26.15 16.35 -3.46
C VAL A 34 26.55 17.28 -4.60
N GLY A 35 26.88 18.54 -4.28
CA GLY A 35 27.36 19.51 -5.27
C GLY A 35 28.62 19.06 -6.02
N LYS A 36 29.60 18.49 -5.31
CA LYS A 36 30.84 17.98 -5.93
C LYS A 36 30.58 16.83 -6.92
N HIS A 37 29.71 15.89 -6.58
CA HIS A 37 29.35 14.79 -7.48
C HIS A 37 28.63 15.27 -8.74
N VAL A 38 27.67 16.19 -8.61
CA VAL A 38 26.97 16.79 -9.76
C VAL A 38 27.95 17.55 -10.64
N GLN A 39 28.81 18.41 -10.06
CA GLN A 39 29.82 19.16 -10.82
C GLN A 39 30.86 18.25 -11.50
N ALA A 40 31.18 17.09 -10.90
CA ALA A 40 32.06 16.11 -11.52
C ALA A 40 31.45 15.54 -12.82
N LEU A 41 30.17 15.20 -12.80
CA LEU A 41 29.43 14.77 -13.99
C LEU A 41 29.34 15.88 -15.04
N GLU A 42 29.00 17.09 -14.64
CA GLU A 42 28.89 18.26 -15.53
C GLU A 42 30.24 18.56 -16.23
N ARG A 43 31.34 18.47 -15.52
CA ARG A 43 32.70 18.64 -16.09
C ARG A 43 33.04 17.52 -17.08
N GLU A 44 32.69 16.28 -16.76
CA GLU A 44 32.95 15.15 -17.63
C GLU A 44 32.14 15.19 -18.93
N LEU A 45 30.88 15.67 -18.81
CA LEU A 45 29.97 15.81 -19.94
C LEU A 45 30.15 17.10 -20.74
N GLY A 46 30.88 18.07 -20.19
CA GLY A 46 31.03 19.40 -20.77
C GLY A 46 29.73 20.21 -20.82
N ALA A 47 28.73 19.84 -20.01
CA ALA A 47 27.41 20.46 -20.02
C ALA A 47 26.84 20.57 -18.59
N ARG A 48 26.06 21.61 -18.35
CA ARG A 48 25.29 21.72 -17.10
C ARG A 48 24.07 20.81 -17.12
N LEU A 49 23.83 20.12 -16.02
CA LEU A 49 22.70 19.24 -15.84
C LEU A 49 21.63 19.88 -14.94
N ILE A 50 22.06 20.70 -13.96
CA ILE A 50 21.17 21.36 -13.01
C ILE A 50 21.46 22.85 -13.00
N GLU A 51 20.43 23.66 -13.24
CA GLU A 51 20.46 25.11 -13.02
C GLU A 51 20.06 25.42 -11.59
N ARG A 52 20.83 26.30 -10.95
CA ARG A 52 20.62 26.70 -9.57
C ARG A 52 20.56 28.22 -9.46
N THR A 53 19.48 28.69 -8.87
CA THR A 53 19.36 30.04 -8.35
C THR A 53 19.30 30.00 -6.83
N THR A 54 19.39 31.16 -6.17
CA THR A 54 19.24 31.23 -4.71
C THR A 54 17.86 30.77 -4.20
N ARG A 55 16.88 30.59 -5.09
CA ARG A 55 15.49 30.28 -4.74
C ARG A 55 14.95 29.01 -5.38
N ARG A 56 15.55 28.50 -6.45
CA ARG A 56 15.03 27.32 -7.20
C ARG A 56 16.18 26.52 -7.80
N GLN A 57 15.91 25.22 -7.92
CA GLN A 57 16.69 24.24 -8.65
C GLN A 57 15.83 23.68 -9.75
N SER A 58 16.36 23.55 -10.97
CA SER A 58 15.69 22.96 -12.13
C SER A 58 16.69 22.19 -12.99
N LEU A 59 16.21 21.16 -13.67
CA LEU A 59 17.00 20.46 -14.68
C LEU A 59 17.16 21.33 -15.91
N THR A 60 18.32 21.25 -16.55
CA THR A 60 18.48 21.70 -17.93
C THR A 60 17.85 20.67 -18.88
N GLU A 61 17.66 21.01 -20.15
CA GLU A 61 17.20 20.06 -21.18
C GLU A 61 18.12 18.83 -21.27
N ILE A 62 19.43 19.04 -21.28
CA ILE A 62 20.44 17.97 -21.21
C ILE A 62 20.32 17.20 -19.91
N GLY A 63 20.10 17.89 -18.78
CA GLY A 63 19.89 17.27 -17.48
C GLY A 63 18.69 16.34 -17.44
N ALA A 64 17.57 16.71 -18.05
CA ALA A 64 16.39 15.87 -18.13
C ALA A 64 16.65 14.58 -18.93
N VAL A 65 17.24 14.70 -20.11
CA VAL A 65 17.62 13.54 -20.95
C VAL A 65 18.63 12.66 -20.22
N TYR A 66 19.63 13.26 -19.59
CA TYR A 66 20.67 12.52 -18.86
C TYR A 66 20.13 11.83 -17.61
N LEU A 67 19.13 12.41 -16.95
CA LEU A 67 18.45 11.79 -15.79
C LEU A 67 17.84 10.42 -16.17
N GLU A 68 17.11 10.36 -17.28
CA GLU A 68 16.52 9.11 -17.76
C GLU A 68 17.61 8.07 -18.08
N ARG A 69 18.69 8.49 -18.72
CA ARG A 69 19.82 7.58 -19.00
C ARG A 69 20.53 7.11 -17.73
N CYS A 70 20.68 7.98 -16.72
CA CYS A 70 21.20 7.56 -15.42
C CYS A 70 20.32 6.52 -14.77
N ARG A 71 18.99 6.69 -14.82
CA ARG A 71 18.04 5.69 -14.32
C ARG A 71 18.18 4.34 -15.01
N ASP A 72 18.28 4.34 -16.34
CA ASP A 72 18.50 3.12 -17.14
C ASP A 72 19.79 2.40 -16.72
N VAL A 73 20.90 3.13 -16.60
CA VAL A 73 22.21 2.58 -16.19
C VAL A 73 22.14 2.01 -14.77
N LEU A 74 21.58 2.75 -13.83
CA LEU A 74 21.46 2.31 -12.44
C LEU A 74 20.54 1.09 -12.31
N ALA A 75 19.45 1.04 -13.05
CA ALA A 75 18.60 -0.14 -13.14
C ALA A 75 19.34 -1.35 -13.72
N GLY A 76 20.23 -1.13 -14.70
CA GLY A 76 21.09 -2.17 -15.26
C GLY A 76 22.09 -2.72 -14.23
N VAL A 77 22.70 -1.85 -13.43
CA VAL A 77 23.61 -2.27 -12.34
C VAL A 77 22.85 -3.07 -11.29
N GLU A 78 21.69 -2.58 -10.85
CA GLU A 78 20.84 -3.32 -9.92
C GLU A 78 20.38 -4.67 -10.50
N ALA A 79 20.14 -4.75 -11.81
CA ALA A 79 19.83 -6.01 -12.48
C ALA A 79 21.01 -6.99 -12.46
N ALA A 80 22.23 -6.50 -12.65
CA ALA A 80 23.44 -7.32 -12.54
C ALA A 80 23.67 -7.82 -11.11
N ASP A 81 23.46 -6.96 -10.11
CA ASP A 81 23.56 -7.34 -8.69
C ASP A 81 22.48 -8.37 -8.33
N ARG A 82 21.25 -8.22 -8.85
CA ARG A 82 20.19 -9.23 -8.70
C ARG A 82 20.51 -10.58 -9.33
N VAL A 83 21.27 -10.63 -10.43
CA VAL A 83 21.76 -11.90 -10.99
C VAL A 83 22.73 -12.58 -10.02
N ALA A 84 23.60 -11.81 -9.37
CA ALA A 84 24.50 -12.33 -8.35
C ALA A 84 23.75 -12.79 -7.08
N GLU A 85 22.71 -12.04 -6.66
CA GLU A 85 21.79 -12.45 -5.57
C GLU A 85 20.97 -13.70 -5.94
N HIS A 86 20.61 -13.87 -7.21
CA HIS A 86 19.89 -15.05 -7.68
C HIS A 86 20.74 -16.33 -7.63
N LEU A 87 22.05 -16.19 -7.76
CA LEU A 87 23.01 -17.27 -7.57
C LEU A 87 23.29 -17.58 -6.08
N ARG A 88 22.96 -16.64 -5.18
CA ARG A 88 22.91 -16.87 -3.74
C ARG A 88 21.47 -17.24 -3.38
N ALA A 89 21.24 -18.52 -3.11
CA ALA A 89 19.90 -19.13 -2.97
C ALA A 89 19.08 -18.59 -1.77
N GLU A 90 19.60 -17.71 -0.91
CA GLU A 90 18.95 -17.27 0.31
C GLU A 90 18.39 -15.84 0.21
N PRO A 91 17.09 -15.64 0.60
CA PRO A 91 16.50 -14.32 0.67
C PRO A 91 17.19 -13.44 1.72
N GLN A 92 17.64 -12.24 1.32
CA GLN A 92 18.31 -11.28 2.20
C GLN A 92 18.07 -9.82 1.76
N GLY A 93 18.38 -8.87 2.67
CA GLY A 93 18.25 -7.42 2.42
C GLY A 93 16.87 -6.86 2.79
N SER A 94 16.58 -5.60 2.41
CA SER A 94 15.32 -4.93 2.77
C SER A 94 14.19 -5.28 1.81
N LEU A 95 13.04 -5.68 2.36
CA LEU A 95 11.80 -5.97 1.64
C LEU A 95 10.72 -4.98 2.10
N ARG A 96 10.31 -4.07 1.21
CA ARG A 96 9.29 -3.08 1.51
C ARG A 96 7.94 -3.54 0.99
N ILE A 97 6.98 -3.68 1.92
CA ILE A 97 5.64 -4.22 1.67
C ILE A 97 4.61 -3.15 1.99
N SER A 98 3.63 -2.96 1.12
CA SER A 98 2.47 -2.11 1.39
C SER A 98 1.18 -2.92 1.43
N ALA A 99 0.28 -2.58 2.36
CA ALA A 99 -1.02 -3.23 2.47
C ALA A 99 -2.10 -2.28 3.00
N PRO A 100 -3.41 -2.54 2.72
CA PRO A 100 -4.50 -1.89 3.42
C PRO A 100 -4.38 -2.12 4.93
N ALA A 101 -4.63 -1.08 5.73
CA ALA A 101 -4.36 -1.09 7.18
C ALA A 101 -4.95 -2.32 7.87
N THR A 102 -6.25 -2.53 7.75
CA THR A 102 -6.94 -3.67 8.37
C THR A 102 -6.35 -5.03 7.99
N TYR A 103 -6.13 -5.23 6.68
CA TYR A 103 -5.59 -6.51 6.19
C TYR A 103 -4.14 -6.70 6.66
N GLY A 104 -3.37 -5.62 6.62
CA GLY A 104 -1.98 -5.60 7.07
C GLY A 104 -1.84 -5.99 8.54
N GLU A 105 -2.66 -5.38 9.41
CA GLU A 105 -2.62 -5.62 10.85
C GLU A 105 -3.08 -7.04 11.23
N HIS A 106 -4.19 -7.51 10.65
CA HIS A 106 -4.84 -8.72 11.13
C HIS A 106 -4.47 -10.01 10.38
N ARG A 107 -4.12 -9.91 9.09
CA ARG A 107 -3.78 -11.07 8.25
C ARG A 107 -2.31 -11.12 7.84
N LEU A 108 -1.77 -9.98 7.40
CA LEU A 108 -0.42 -9.98 6.83
C LEU A 108 0.67 -9.97 7.91
N ALA A 109 0.50 -9.24 9.01
CA ALA A 109 1.51 -9.14 10.07
C ALA A 109 1.86 -10.51 10.70
N PRO A 110 0.92 -11.42 11.01
CA PRO A 110 1.24 -12.77 11.45
C PRO A 110 2.04 -13.58 10.41
N VAL A 111 1.70 -13.43 9.12
CA VAL A 111 2.43 -14.08 8.01
C VAL A 111 3.85 -13.54 7.90
N ILE A 112 4.01 -12.22 8.05
CA ILE A 112 5.33 -11.56 8.09
C ILE A 112 6.16 -12.11 9.26
N GLY A 113 5.57 -12.25 10.45
CA GLY A 113 6.27 -12.82 11.61
C GLY A 113 6.79 -14.22 11.33
N ALA A 114 5.97 -15.09 10.75
CA ALA A 114 6.37 -16.44 10.38
C ALA A 114 7.44 -16.45 9.26
N TYR A 115 7.32 -15.54 8.28
CA TYR A 115 8.32 -15.39 7.21
C TYR A 115 9.67 -14.91 7.76
N ALA A 116 9.68 -13.92 8.64
CA ALA A 116 10.90 -13.38 9.23
C ALA A 116 11.65 -14.42 10.07
N ALA A 117 10.94 -15.35 10.72
CA ALA A 117 11.54 -16.47 11.44
C ALA A 117 12.29 -17.45 10.51
N LEU A 118 11.80 -17.64 9.28
CA LEU A 118 12.43 -18.51 8.27
C LEU A 118 13.59 -17.81 7.54
N TYR A 119 13.49 -16.49 7.37
CA TYR A 119 14.46 -15.70 6.61
C TYR A 119 14.98 -14.51 7.43
N PRO A 120 15.79 -14.76 8.46
CA PRO A 120 16.24 -13.73 9.42
C PRO A 120 17.13 -12.65 8.79
N GLN A 121 17.67 -12.89 7.59
CA GLN A 121 18.46 -11.90 6.86
C GLN A 121 17.60 -10.91 6.05
N VAL A 122 16.26 -11.10 6.00
CA VAL A 122 15.34 -10.17 5.35
C VAL A 122 14.84 -9.16 6.38
N LYS A 123 15.18 -7.89 6.18
CA LYS A 123 14.62 -6.78 6.94
C LYS A 123 13.32 -6.33 6.28
N ILE A 124 12.20 -6.43 6.99
CA ILE A 124 10.88 -6.07 6.46
C ILE A 124 10.53 -4.63 6.87
N ASP A 125 10.11 -3.84 5.88
CA ASP A 125 9.54 -2.51 6.04
C ASP A 125 8.06 -2.57 5.60
N LEU A 126 7.15 -2.59 6.58
CA LEU A 126 5.71 -2.71 6.37
C LEU A 126 5.03 -1.34 6.44
N VAL A 127 4.46 -0.90 5.31
CA VAL A 127 3.71 0.36 5.19
C VAL A 127 2.22 0.05 5.08
N LEU A 128 1.46 0.45 6.07
CA LEU A 128 0.00 0.28 6.10
C LEU A 128 -0.70 1.57 5.67
N SER A 129 -1.46 1.49 4.58
CA SER A 129 -2.19 2.63 4.05
C SER A 129 -3.40 2.20 3.22
N ASN A 130 -4.53 2.90 3.40
CA ASN A 130 -5.73 2.69 2.60
C ASN A 130 -5.74 3.48 1.28
N ARG A 131 -4.72 4.31 1.03
CA ARG A 131 -4.50 4.92 -0.28
C ARG A 131 -3.80 3.94 -1.22
N VAL A 132 -4.02 4.12 -2.50
CA VAL A 132 -3.25 3.38 -3.52
C VAL A 132 -1.84 3.98 -3.58
N VAL A 133 -0.83 3.21 -3.20
CA VAL A 133 0.58 3.62 -3.24
C VAL A 133 1.12 3.46 -4.67
N ASP A 134 1.98 4.39 -5.11
CA ASP A 134 2.80 4.17 -6.29
C ASP A 134 4.01 3.31 -5.90
N MET A 135 4.07 2.10 -6.46
CA MET A 135 5.13 1.13 -6.10
C MET A 135 6.52 1.57 -6.55
N VAL A 136 6.62 2.39 -7.60
CA VAL A 136 7.89 2.88 -8.13
C VAL A 136 8.39 4.07 -7.33
N GLU A 137 7.54 5.08 -7.19
CA GLU A 137 7.90 6.32 -6.48
C GLU A 137 8.19 6.07 -4.99
N GLU A 138 7.42 5.15 -4.37
CA GLU A 138 7.55 4.84 -2.95
C GLU A 138 8.51 3.66 -2.67
N GLY A 139 9.12 3.09 -3.70
CA GLY A 139 10.09 1.99 -3.56
C GLY A 139 9.49 0.71 -2.96
N VAL A 140 8.21 0.44 -3.22
CA VAL A 140 7.51 -0.74 -2.72
C VAL A 140 7.83 -1.96 -3.58
N ASP A 141 8.28 -3.04 -2.96
CA ASP A 141 8.61 -4.30 -3.64
C ASP A 141 7.36 -5.15 -3.88
N VAL A 142 6.51 -5.26 -2.85
CA VAL A 142 5.26 -6.06 -2.87
C VAL A 142 4.13 -5.24 -2.26
N ALA A 143 2.95 -5.27 -2.87
CA ALA A 143 1.79 -4.64 -2.27
C ALA A 143 0.57 -5.58 -2.25
N ILE A 144 -0.23 -5.46 -1.21
CA ILE A 144 -1.59 -6.03 -1.18
C ILE A 144 -2.54 -4.94 -1.68
N ARG A 145 -3.39 -5.28 -2.62
CA ARG A 145 -4.38 -4.37 -3.21
C ARG A 145 -5.78 -4.93 -3.03
N SER A 146 -6.71 -4.07 -2.63
CA SER A 146 -8.14 -4.39 -2.49
C SER A 146 -8.94 -3.69 -3.58
N GLY A 147 -9.85 -4.40 -4.21
CA GLY A 147 -10.70 -3.93 -5.29
C GLY A 147 -10.19 -4.32 -6.68
N PRO A 148 -10.86 -3.82 -7.73
CA PRO A 148 -10.45 -4.09 -9.10
C PRO A 148 -9.06 -3.47 -9.35
N LEU A 149 -8.23 -4.23 -10.05
CA LEU A 149 -6.93 -3.73 -10.49
C LEU A 149 -7.13 -2.96 -11.81
N ALA A 150 -6.65 -1.72 -11.84
CA ALA A 150 -6.45 -1.04 -13.11
C ALA A 150 -5.35 -1.77 -13.91
N ASP A 151 -5.36 -1.63 -15.22
CA ASP A 151 -4.27 -2.15 -16.07
C ASP A 151 -3.00 -1.31 -15.83
N THR A 152 -2.22 -1.73 -14.87
CA THR A 152 -1.00 -1.04 -14.43
C THR A 152 0.28 -1.76 -14.87
N GLY A 153 0.14 -2.84 -15.65
CA GLY A 153 1.27 -3.69 -16.01
C GLY A 153 1.89 -4.47 -14.84
N LEU A 154 1.31 -4.41 -13.64
CA LEU A 154 1.79 -5.14 -12.47
C LEU A 154 1.46 -6.64 -12.58
N ILE A 155 2.32 -7.47 -12.01
CA ILE A 155 2.03 -8.89 -11.86
C ILE A 155 1.18 -9.08 -10.61
N ALA A 156 -0.02 -9.61 -10.78
CA ALA A 156 -0.99 -9.81 -9.72
C ALA A 156 -1.31 -11.30 -9.52
N ARG A 157 -1.53 -11.69 -8.27
CA ARG A 157 -2.05 -12.99 -7.87
C ARG A 157 -3.21 -12.77 -6.89
N ALA A 158 -4.30 -13.50 -7.10
CA ALA A 158 -5.45 -13.42 -6.23
C ALA A 158 -5.14 -13.98 -4.83
N LEU A 159 -5.71 -13.32 -3.83
CA LEU A 159 -5.74 -13.78 -2.44
C LEU A 159 -7.19 -14.07 -2.07
N LYS A 160 -7.39 -14.82 -0.97
CA LYS A 160 -8.71 -15.09 -0.44
C LYS A 160 -9.42 -13.79 -0.06
N PRO A 161 -10.58 -13.48 -0.65
CA PRO A 161 -11.32 -12.27 -0.31
C PRO A 161 -11.86 -12.36 1.13
N GLY A 162 -11.89 -11.22 1.83
CA GLY A 162 -12.60 -11.10 3.10
C GLY A 162 -14.10 -10.88 2.91
N HIS A 163 -14.88 -11.17 3.94
CA HIS A 163 -16.30 -10.87 3.96
C HIS A 163 -16.56 -9.47 4.57
N VAL A 164 -17.61 -8.83 4.10
CA VAL A 164 -18.10 -7.57 4.69
C VAL A 164 -19.36 -7.91 5.49
N LEU A 165 -19.35 -7.52 6.76
CA LEU A 165 -20.49 -7.69 7.66
C LEU A 165 -21.12 -6.34 7.98
N VAL A 166 -22.40 -6.37 8.34
CA VAL A 166 -23.12 -5.20 8.85
C VAL A 166 -23.40 -5.41 10.32
N ALA A 167 -23.14 -4.41 11.16
CA ALA A 167 -23.35 -4.50 12.59
C ALA A 167 -23.66 -3.14 13.22
N ALA A 168 -24.25 -3.18 14.41
CA ALA A 168 -24.45 -2.03 15.27
C ALA A 168 -24.39 -2.48 16.73
N SER A 169 -24.20 -1.52 17.66
CA SER A 169 -24.23 -1.86 19.09
C SER A 169 -25.64 -2.14 19.60
N PRO A 170 -25.80 -3.00 20.63
CA PRO A 170 -27.09 -3.24 21.26
C PRO A 170 -27.77 -1.94 21.74
N GLU A 171 -27.00 -0.98 22.23
CA GLU A 171 -27.51 0.30 22.68
C GLU A 171 -28.13 1.11 21.54
N TYR A 172 -27.44 1.17 20.38
CA TYR A 172 -28.01 1.85 19.19
C TYR A 172 -29.31 1.19 18.76
N LEU A 173 -29.34 -0.15 18.71
CA LEU A 173 -30.53 -0.91 18.28
C LEU A 173 -31.71 -0.75 19.23
N ARG A 174 -31.48 -0.63 20.53
CA ARG A 174 -32.58 -0.32 21.50
C ARG A 174 -33.20 1.04 21.23
N ARG A 175 -32.42 2.02 20.75
CA ARG A 175 -32.93 3.39 20.49
C ARG A 175 -33.57 3.55 19.12
N ARG A 176 -33.08 2.80 18.12
CA ARG A 176 -33.41 3.03 16.70
C ARG A 176 -34.10 1.86 16.02
N GLY A 177 -34.27 0.75 16.74
CA GLY A 177 -34.80 -0.49 16.18
C GLY A 177 -33.70 -1.33 15.50
N THR A 178 -34.06 -2.58 15.24
CA THR A 178 -33.16 -3.54 14.51
C THR A 178 -33.73 -3.72 13.12
N PRO A 179 -32.96 -3.35 12.06
CA PRO A 179 -33.43 -3.47 10.69
C PRO A 179 -33.54 -4.97 10.31
N ALA A 180 -34.71 -5.37 9.86
CA ALA A 180 -35.01 -6.73 9.38
C ALA A 180 -34.75 -6.87 7.87
N HIS A 181 -34.77 -5.77 7.14
CA HIS A 181 -34.54 -5.73 5.70
C HIS A 181 -33.56 -4.62 5.33
N PRO A 182 -32.68 -4.82 4.30
CA PRO A 182 -31.69 -3.81 3.91
C PRO A 182 -32.27 -2.42 3.64
N ALA A 183 -33.46 -2.32 3.05
CA ALA A 183 -34.10 -1.04 2.75
C ALA A 183 -34.34 -0.16 4.01
N GLU A 184 -34.48 -0.77 5.18
CA GLU A 184 -34.67 -0.05 6.45
C GLU A 184 -33.41 0.73 6.87
N LEU A 185 -32.23 0.36 6.35
CA LEU A 185 -30.99 1.08 6.62
C LEU A 185 -31.03 2.54 6.14
N ALA A 186 -31.91 2.90 5.21
CA ALA A 186 -32.13 4.28 4.80
C ALA A 186 -32.60 5.19 5.96
N GLY A 187 -33.22 4.61 7.00
CA GLY A 187 -33.63 5.29 8.24
C GLY A 187 -32.58 5.26 9.35
N HIS A 188 -31.46 4.60 9.14
CA HIS A 188 -30.39 4.47 10.12
C HIS A 188 -29.19 5.38 9.83
N ASN A 189 -28.44 5.70 10.88
CA ASN A 189 -27.17 6.41 10.76
C ASN A 189 -26.07 5.42 10.29
N CYS A 190 -25.80 5.36 8.99
CA CYS A 190 -24.82 4.45 8.41
C CYS A 190 -23.44 5.10 8.31
N LEU A 191 -22.48 4.57 9.07
CA LEU A 191 -21.13 5.12 9.15
C LEU A 191 -20.33 4.75 7.87
N ALA A 192 -19.84 5.77 7.15
CA ALA A 192 -19.28 5.60 5.81
C ALA A 192 -17.76 5.50 5.80
N PHE A 193 -17.22 4.59 4.97
CA PHE A 193 -15.79 4.51 4.72
C PHE A 193 -15.43 5.48 3.57
N ALA A 194 -14.46 6.35 3.81
CA ALA A 194 -14.00 7.33 2.82
C ALA A 194 -13.46 6.63 1.56
N GLY A 195 -13.91 7.08 0.39
CA GLY A 195 -13.52 6.51 -0.90
C GLY A 195 -14.23 5.19 -1.27
N ALA A 196 -15.12 4.67 -0.41
CA ALA A 196 -16.04 3.59 -0.80
C ALA A 196 -17.35 4.17 -1.36
N SER A 197 -18.07 3.34 -2.11
CA SER A 197 -19.44 3.70 -2.53
C SER A 197 -20.34 3.90 -1.33
N THR A 198 -21.12 4.97 -1.35
CA THR A 198 -22.20 5.19 -0.37
C THR A 198 -23.41 4.30 -0.63
N THR A 199 -23.50 3.66 -1.80
CA THR A 199 -24.53 2.68 -2.12
C THR A 199 -24.07 1.30 -1.68
N TRP A 200 -24.76 0.74 -0.69
CA TRP A 200 -24.55 -0.64 -0.24
C TRP A 200 -25.47 -1.57 -1.03
N ARG A 201 -24.88 -2.57 -1.68
CA ARG A 201 -25.58 -3.56 -2.50
C ARG A 201 -25.67 -4.86 -1.75
N PHE A 202 -26.87 -5.22 -1.35
CA PHE A 202 -27.16 -6.48 -0.65
C PHE A 202 -27.67 -7.51 -1.63
N ARG A 203 -27.31 -8.78 -1.43
CA ARG A 203 -27.79 -9.91 -2.20
C ARG A 203 -28.24 -11.03 -1.28
N ARG A 204 -29.38 -11.67 -1.64
CA ARG A 204 -29.89 -12.86 -0.99
C ARG A 204 -30.50 -13.78 -2.08
N GLY A 205 -29.77 -14.81 -2.52
CA GLY A 205 -30.15 -15.56 -3.71
C GLY A 205 -30.22 -14.65 -4.93
N ASP A 206 -31.38 -14.61 -5.60
CA ASP A 206 -31.64 -13.75 -6.76
C ASP A 206 -32.08 -12.33 -6.40
N GLU A 207 -32.43 -12.12 -5.15
CA GLU A 207 -32.87 -10.81 -4.66
C GLU A 207 -31.69 -9.86 -4.47
N GLN A 208 -31.80 -8.65 -5.01
CA GLN A 208 -30.81 -7.60 -4.86
C GLN A 208 -31.49 -6.33 -4.33
N VAL A 209 -30.86 -5.69 -3.34
CA VAL A 209 -31.34 -4.46 -2.73
C VAL A 209 -30.19 -3.47 -2.65
N GLU A 210 -30.40 -2.28 -3.21
CA GLU A 210 -29.47 -1.17 -3.10
C GLU A 210 -29.99 -0.16 -2.07
N VAL A 211 -29.11 0.24 -1.16
CA VAL A 211 -29.41 1.23 -0.13
C VAL A 211 -28.36 2.31 -0.15
N MET A 212 -28.83 3.56 -0.19
CA MET A 212 -27.93 4.69 0.01
C MET A 212 -27.63 4.82 1.51
N ALA A 213 -26.45 4.39 1.91
CA ALA A 213 -25.99 4.47 3.28
C ALA A 213 -25.53 5.91 3.59
N GLN A 214 -26.34 6.62 4.37
CA GLN A 214 -26.05 7.99 4.79
C GLN A 214 -25.85 8.03 6.31
N GLY A 215 -24.90 8.83 6.76
CA GLY A 215 -24.60 8.94 8.17
C GLY A 215 -23.73 10.14 8.51
N SER A 216 -23.58 10.36 9.81
CA SER A 216 -22.91 11.53 10.37
C SER A 216 -21.38 11.38 10.54
N LEU A 217 -20.81 10.21 10.19
CA LEU A 217 -19.37 9.95 10.26
C LEU A 217 -18.86 9.35 8.97
N VAL A 218 -17.80 9.97 8.47
CA VAL A 218 -16.98 9.43 7.37
C VAL A 218 -15.54 9.27 7.88
N SER A 219 -14.95 8.11 7.71
CA SER A 219 -13.55 7.85 8.10
C SER A 219 -12.81 7.04 7.05
N ASN A 220 -11.54 7.29 6.90
CA ASN A 220 -10.63 6.51 6.04
C ASN A 220 -10.02 5.28 6.75
N THR A 221 -10.44 4.99 7.99
CA THR A 221 -10.06 3.78 8.71
C THR A 221 -11.29 3.02 9.20
N GLY A 222 -11.33 1.72 8.91
CA GLY A 222 -12.42 0.84 9.37
C GLY A 222 -12.48 0.72 10.89
N ALA A 223 -11.33 0.71 11.55
CA ALA A 223 -11.23 0.63 13.00
C ALA A 223 -11.98 1.78 13.70
N SER A 224 -11.83 3.03 13.21
CA SER A 224 -12.56 4.18 13.75
C SER A 224 -14.08 4.03 13.61
N LEU A 225 -14.55 3.50 12.48
CA LEU A 225 -15.97 3.27 12.23
C LEU A 225 -16.53 2.19 13.17
N VAL A 226 -15.80 1.10 13.36
CA VAL A 226 -16.17 0.02 14.30
C VAL A 226 -16.22 0.55 15.73
N THR A 227 -15.22 1.32 16.15
CA THR A 227 -15.22 1.95 17.50
C THR A 227 -16.41 2.89 17.69
N ALA A 228 -16.74 3.71 16.69
CA ALA A 228 -17.91 4.59 16.73
C ALA A 228 -19.23 3.81 16.78
N ALA A 229 -19.32 2.68 16.06
CA ALA A 229 -20.51 1.81 16.11
C ALA A 229 -20.66 1.15 17.49
N ILE A 230 -19.56 0.69 18.12
CA ILE A 230 -19.55 0.17 19.49
C ILE A 230 -20.04 1.23 20.47
N ALA A 231 -19.64 2.50 20.29
CA ALA A 231 -20.09 3.63 21.10
C ALA A 231 -21.56 4.04 20.82
N GLY A 232 -22.30 3.30 20.02
CA GLY A 232 -23.71 3.54 19.77
C GLY A 232 -24.02 4.64 18.74
N MET A 233 -23.06 5.01 17.89
CA MET A 233 -23.24 6.07 16.92
C MET A 233 -24.12 5.66 15.73
N GLY A 234 -24.02 4.39 15.26
CA GLY A 234 -24.74 3.97 14.08
C GLY A 234 -24.46 2.54 13.64
N VAL A 235 -24.84 2.27 12.39
CA VAL A 235 -24.62 1.00 11.69
C VAL A 235 -23.31 1.10 10.90
N VAL A 236 -22.51 0.04 10.94
CA VAL A 236 -21.24 -0.05 10.21
C VAL A 236 -21.24 -1.26 9.29
N ALA A 237 -20.67 -1.09 8.08
CA ALA A 237 -20.35 -2.19 7.17
C ALA A 237 -18.83 -2.26 7.02
N GLN A 238 -18.21 -3.30 7.56
CA GLN A 238 -16.76 -3.45 7.58
C GLN A 238 -16.34 -4.92 7.40
N ALA A 239 -15.05 -5.12 7.15
CA ALA A 239 -14.49 -6.45 7.08
C ALA A 239 -14.72 -7.24 8.38
N ASP A 240 -15.07 -8.52 8.23
CA ASP A 240 -15.24 -9.49 9.32
C ASP A 240 -14.09 -9.42 10.35
N LEU A 241 -12.85 -9.37 9.87
CA LEU A 241 -11.63 -9.27 10.68
C LEU A 241 -11.66 -8.17 11.76
N LEU A 242 -12.28 -7.03 11.43
CA LEU A 242 -12.40 -5.92 12.37
C LEU A 242 -13.54 -6.11 13.36
N MET A 243 -14.58 -6.83 12.96
CA MET A 243 -15.80 -6.91 13.72
C MET A 243 -15.89 -8.15 14.61
N GLU A 244 -15.22 -9.26 14.23
CA GLU A 244 -15.23 -10.52 14.99
C GLU A 244 -14.99 -10.32 16.50
N PRO A 245 -13.95 -9.58 16.96
CA PRO A 245 -13.74 -9.42 18.42
C PRO A 245 -14.87 -8.68 19.12
N ALA A 246 -15.53 -7.74 18.45
CA ALA A 246 -16.65 -6.99 19.01
C ALA A 246 -17.96 -7.79 18.98
N LEU A 247 -18.15 -8.64 17.98
CA LEU A 247 -19.27 -9.57 17.87
C LEU A 247 -19.17 -10.67 18.94
N GLU A 248 -17.99 -11.26 19.14
CA GLU A 248 -17.74 -12.27 20.19
C GLU A 248 -18.00 -11.72 21.60
N LYS A 249 -17.59 -10.46 21.84
CA LYS A 249 -17.86 -9.78 23.13
C LYS A 249 -19.28 -9.28 23.27
N GLY A 250 -20.12 -9.37 22.24
CA GLY A 250 -21.48 -8.84 22.23
C GLY A 250 -21.58 -7.30 22.26
N THR A 251 -20.47 -6.57 22.04
CA THR A 251 -20.48 -5.10 21.93
C THR A 251 -20.99 -4.62 20.58
N LEU A 252 -20.97 -5.49 19.58
CA LEU A 252 -21.71 -5.37 18.33
C LEU A 252 -22.62 -6.57 18.13
N VAL A 253 -23.71 -6.37 17.40
CA VAL A 253 -24.64 -7.39 16.94
C VAL A 253 -24.64 -7.38 15.41
N ARG A 254 -24.44 -8.56 14.80
CA ARG A 254 -24.53 -8.72 13.35
C ARG A 254 -25.96 -8.48 12.90
N LEU A 255 -26.11 -7.66 11.88
CA LEU A 255 -27.39 -7.33 11.25
C LEU A 255 -27.49 -8.03 9.89
N LEU A 256 -28.71 -8.27 9.45
CA LEU A 256 -29.00 -8.75 8.09
C LEU A 256 -28.19 -10.01 7.72
N ALA A 257 -28.08 -10.97 8.64
CA ALA A 257 -27.21 -12.15 8.50
C ALA A 257 -27.54 -13.03 7.26
N GLY A 258 -28.77 -12.97 6.73
CA GLY A 258 -29.17 -13.64 5.49
C GLY A 258 -28.82 -12.88 4.21
N TRP A 259 -28.21 -11.70 4.32
CA TRP A 259 -27.83 -10.87 3.19
C TRP A 259 -26.30 -10.76 3.09
N GLU A 260 -25.83 -10.79 1.86
CA GLU A 260 -24.41 -10.65 1.53
C GLU A 260 -24.13 -9.29 0.91
N LEU A 261 -23.07 -8.66 1.36
CA LEU A 261 -22.42 -7.54 0.66
C LEU A 261 -21.30 -8.07 -0.24
N PRO A 262 -21.07 -7.46 -1.40
CA PRO A 262 -20.01 -7.91 -2.30
C PRO A 262 -18.66 -7.85 -1.59
N SER A 263 -17.94 -8.96 -1.62
CA SER A 263 -16.56 -9.03 -1.19
C SER A 263 -15.69 -8.22 -2.16
N ARG A 264 -14.64 -7.58 -1.62
CA ARG A 264 -13.65 -6.94 -2.48
C ARG A 264 -12.56 -7.95 -2.84
N PRO A 265 -12.26 -8.13 -4.11
CA PRO A 265 -11.13 -8.98 -4.48
C PRO A 265 -9.85 -8.44 -3.86
N LEU A 266 -9.00 -9.35 -3.40
CA LEU A 266 -7.69 -9.05 -2.85
C LEU A 266 -6.62 -9.64 -3.74
N HIS A 267 -5.55 -8.90 -3.95
CA HIS A 267 -4.43 -9.34 -4.77
C HIS A 267 -3.11 -9.00 -4.09
N ILE A 268 -2.16 -9.90 -4.18
CA ILE A 268 -0.75 -9.59 -3.98
C ILE A 268 -0.18 -9.17 -5.33
N VAL A 269 0.45 -8.02 -5.36
CA VAL A 269 0.98 -7.43 -6.59
C VAL A 269 2.45 -7.08 -6.44
N ARG A 270 3.19 -7.19 -7.53
CA ARG A 270 4.59 -6.79 -7.65
C ARG A 270 4.87 -6.18 -9.01
N ARG A 271 5.98 -5.49 -9.14
CA ARG A 271 6.45 -4.97 -10.44
C ARG A 271 6.78 -6.12 -11.40
N PRO A 272 6.58 -5.92 -12.71
CA PRO A 272 7.01 -6.85 -13.73
C PRO A 272 8.54 -6.80 -13.83
N GLU A 273 9.19 -7.78 -13.29
CA GLU A 273 10.63 -7.99 -13.44
C GLU A 273 10.84 -9.34 -14.12
N SER A 274 11.76 -9.39 -15.09
CA SER A 274 12.11 -10.65 -15.78
C SER A 274 12.61 -11.70 -14.78
N ARG A 275 13.28 -11.24 -13.71
CA ARG A 275 13.76 -12.07 -12.59
C ARG A 275 13.62 -11.32 -11.28
N PRO A 276 12.54 -11.52 -10.53
CA PRO A 276 12.38 -10.90 -9.22
C PRO A 276 13.44 -11.41 -8.24
N SER A 277 13.89 -10.55 -7.33
CA SER A 277 14.87 -10.92 -6.30
C SER A 277 14.37 -12.08 -5.43
N ALA A 278 15.30 -12.85 -4.84
CA ALA A 278 14.97 -14.01 -4.01
C ALA A 278 14.01 -13.64 -2.85
N LYS A 279 14.21 -12.50 -2.20
CA LYS A 279 13.33 -12.01 -1.12
C LYS A 279 11.91 -11.73 -1.59
N VAL A 280 11.73 -11.14 -2.77
CA VAL A 280 10.39 -10.85 -3.34
C VAL A 280 9.69 -12.15 -3.73
N ARG A 281 10.38 -13.04 -4.43
CA ARG A 281 9.82 -14.32 -4.87
C ARG A 281 9.42 -15.17 -3.66
N SER A 282 10.35 -15.43 -2.74
CA SER A 282 10.08 -16.26 -1.56
C SER A 282 8.97 -15.69 -0.68
N PHE A 283 8.90 -14.36 -0.52
CA PHE A 283 7.82 -13.75 0.23
C PHE A 283 6.46 -13.89 -0.46
N VAL A 284 6.40 -13.65 -1.78
CA VAL A 284 5.15 -13.80 -2.54
C VAL A 284 4.65 -15.24 -2.47
N ASP A 285 5.54 -16.22 -2.70
CA ASP A 285 5.18 -17.65 -2.65
C ASP A 285 4.71 -18.04 -1.24
N PHE A 286 5.42 -17.62 -0.19
CA PHE A 286 5.07 -17.86 1.20
C PHE A 286 3.73 -17.21 1.60
N ALA A 287 3.48 -15.99 1.13
CA ALA A 287 2.21 -15.30 1.39
C ALA A 287 1.03 -15.96 0.67
N LEU A 288 1.22 -16.39 -0.59
CA LEU A 288 0.19 -17.10 -1.35
C LEU A 288 -0.21 -18.42 -0.70
N GLU A 289 0.73 -19.16 -0.15
CA GLU A 289 0.45 -20.42 0.56
C GLU A 289 -0.45 -20.22 1.77
N ARG A 290 -0.38 -19.07 2.45
CA ARG A 290 -1.10 -18.78 3.70
C ARG A 290 -2.31 -17.89 3.56
N LEU A 291 -2.37 -17.09 2.52
CA LEU A 291 -3.40 -16.07 2.28
C LEU A 291 -4.20 -16.30 0.99
N GLY A 292 -3.79 -17.27 0.16
CA GLY A 292 -4.42 -17.64 -1.11
C GLY A 292 -5.64 -18.54 -0.97
#